data_49b599aa862436e961655bed51c0b1d6
#
_entry.id   49b599aa862436e961655bed51c0b1d6
#
_cell.length_a   1.000
_cell.length_b   1.000
_cell.length_c   1.000
_cell.angle_alpha   90.00
_cell.angle_beta   90.00
_cell.angle_gamma   90.00
#
_symmetry.space_group_name_H-M   'P 1'
#
loop_
_entity.id
_entity.type
_entity.pdbx_description
1 polymer ?
#
loop_
_entity_poly.entity_id
_entity_poly.type
_entity_poly.pdbx_seq_one_letter_code
_entity_poly.pdbx_strand_id
1 'polypeptide(L)'
;MDNFLKTAIEAVKEAGNIMLERSGHPGKIDFKGRINLVTEVDLLCEKKIITVIKDNYPDHSILAEEQGETLASSTFKWIIDPIDGTTNFAHDFPLYCSSIALEIKGDIQMGTVYLPVLDELFIAQKGKGASLNGNKIHVSKTDTLRASMLATGFAYDVHETEMDNVNHFKNFLKQARAVRRPGSAAIDLCYVAAGRFDGFWELNLHPWDVAAGVLLIQEAGGNVTGMAGENYSIYSNNILASNGLIHRKMVNVLGL
;
A
#
# COMPACT_ATOMS: atom_id res chain seq x y z
N MET A 1 -11.97 12.17 -14.36
CA MET A 1 -11.16 11.06 -13.81
C MET A 1 -9.94 10.73 -14.66
N ASP A 2 -10.05 10.67 -15.99
CA ASP A 2 -8.91 10.24 -16.84
C ASP A 2 -7.69 11.17 -16.76
N ASN A 3 -7.88 12.47 -16.57
CA ASN A 3 -6.76 13.41 -16.37
C ASN A 3 -6.07 13.20 -15.01
N PHE A 4 -6.83 12.93 -13.93
CA PHE A 4 -6.24 12.61 -12.63
C PHE A 4 -5.40 11.33 -12.71
N LEU A 5 -5.93 10.30 -13.39
CA LEU A 5 -5.20 9.06 -13.58
C LEU A 5 -3.90 9.26 -14.38
N LYS A 6 -3.92 10.05 -15.44
CA LYS A 6 -2.71 10.37 -16.21
C LYS A 6 -1.65 11.04 -15.34
N THR A 7 -2.04 12.03 -14.55
CA THR A 7 -1.14 12.71 -13.61
C THR A 7 -0.57 11.75 -12.55
N ALA A 8 -1.40 10.86 -11.99
CA ALA A 8 -0.93 9.87 -11.03
C ALA A 8 0.08 8.88 -11.65
N ILE A 9 -0.21 8.37 -12.86
CA ILE A 9 0.70 7.46 -13.57
C ILE A 9 2.04 8.16 -13.89
N GLU A 10 2.00 9.40 -14.36
CA GLU A 10 3.20 10.21 -14.59
C GLU A 10 4.00 10.34 -13.29
N ALA A 11 3.34 10.74 -12.20
CA ALA A 11 3.98 10.97 -10.92
C ALA A 11 4.67 9.72 -10.35
N VAL A 12 3.98 8.55 -10.32
CA VAL A 12 4.59 7.30 -9.80
C VAL A 12 5.72 6.80 -10.70
N LYS A 13 5.65 7.01 -12.03
CA LYS A 13 6.72 6.64 -12.95
C LYS A 13 7.95 7.51 -12.80
N GLU A 14 7.77 8.81 -12.62
CA GLU A 14 8.88 9.73 -12.34
C GLU A 14 9.58 9.38 -11.02
N ALA A 15 8.81 9.05 -9.95
CA ALA A 15 9.38 8.53 -8.72
C ALA A 15 10.12 7.20 -8.95
N GLY A 16 9.52 6.28 -9.71
CA GLY A 16 10.14 5.01 -10.07
C GLY A 16 11.47 5.17 -10.81
N ASN A 17 11.57 6.13 -11.73
CA ASN A 17 12.81 6.45 -12.42
C ASN A 17 13.90 6.92 -11.44
N ILE A 18 13.54 7.80 -10.48
CA ILE A 18 14.46 8.25 -9.43
C ILE A 18 14.94 7.06 -8.60
N MET A 19 14.02 6.16 -8.18
CA MET A 19 14.39 4.95 -7.42
C MET A 19 15.37 4.07 -8.20
N LEU A 20 15.13 3.82 -9.50
CA LEU A 20 15.99 2.99 -10.33
C LEU A 20 17.38 3.62 -10.52
N GLU A 21 17.46 4.93 -10.75
CA GLU A 21 18.72 5.67 -10.89
C GLU A 21 19.54 5.65 -9.60
N ARG A 22 18.89 5.54 -8.45
CA ARG A 22 19.50 5.57 -7.11
C ARG A 22 19.60 4.18 -6.45
N SER A 23 19.16 3.11 -7.12
CA SER A 23 19.28 1.73 -6.61
C SER A 23 20.74 1.41 -6.30
N GLY A 24 21.00 0.80 -5.14
CA GLY A 24 22.34 0.58 -4.62
C GLY A 24 23.07 1.85 -4.12
N HIS A 25 22.50 3.03 -4.28
CA HIS A 25 23.06 4.31 -3.84
C HIS A 25 21.99 5.19 -3.16
N PRO A 26 21.44 4.77 -2.01
CA PRO A 26 20.31 5.46 -1.36
C PRO A 26 20.66 6.87 -0.84
N GLY A 27 21.91 7.28 -0.94
CA GLY A 27 22.38 8.56 -0.42
C GLY A 27 22.46 8.57 1.11
N LYS A 28 22.16 9.71 1.71
CA LYS A 28 22.12 9.84 3.16
C LYS A 28 20.89 9.08 3.70
N ILE A 29 21.12 8.23 4.68
CA ILE A 29 20.08 7.51 5.41
C ILE A 29 19.92 8.21 6.77
N ASP A 30 18.73 8.69 7.04
CA ASP A 30 18.34 9.26 8.32
C ASP A 30 17.28 8.36 8.99
N PHE A 31 16.96 8.63 10.26
CA PHE A 31 15.96 7.88 11.00
C PHE A 31 14.81 8.79 11.43
N LYS A 32 13.58 8.38 11.13
CA LYS A 32 12.37 8.93 11.76
C LYS A 32 12.20 8.22 13.12
N GLY A 33 12.59 8.87 14.22
CA GLY A 33 12.64 8.24 15.53
C GLY A 33 13.83 7.26 15.66
N ARG A 34 13.62 6.06 16.24
CA ARG A 34 14.71 5.13 16.59
C ARG A 34 15.06 4.13 15.50
N ILE A 35 14.11 3.75 14.65
CA ILE A 35 14.23 2.56 13.77
C ILE A 35 13.69 2.82 12.34
N ASN A 36 12.72 3.72 12.16
CA ASN A 36 12.13 3.96 10.85
C ASN A 36 13.11 4.72 9.96
N LEU A 37 13.47 4.12 8.83
CA LEU A 37 14.42 4.71 7.87
C LEU A 37 13.71 5.71 6.95
N VAL A 38 14.41 6.80 6.65
CA VAL A 38 14.12 7.68 5.54
C VAL A 38 15.41 7.92 4.77
N THR A 39 15.35 7.83 3.47
CA THR A 39 16.50 8.12 2.61
C THR A 39 16.33 9.48 1.92
N GLU A 40 17.44 10.04 1.43
CA GLU A 40 17.37 11.22 0.57
C GLU A 40 16.47 10.98 -0.65
N VAL A 41 16.33 9.73 -1.07
CA VAL A 41 15.55 9.34 -2.25
C VAL A 41 14.05 9.43 -1.97
N ASP A 42 13.58 9.11 -0.75
CA ASP A 42 12.19 9.31 -0.35
C ASP A 42 11.77 10.77 -0.52
N LEU A 43 12.60 11.70 -0.04
CA LEU A 43 12.36 13.14 -0.16
C LEU A 43 12.38 13.62 -1.62
N LEU A 44 13.28 13.08 -2.45
CA LEU A 44 13.36 13.41 -3.87
C LEU A 44 12.13 12.90 -4.63
N CYS A 45 11.70 11.67 -4.37
CA CYS A 45 10.51 11.07 -4.96
C CYS A 45 9.25 11.85 -4.56
N GLU A 46 9.07 12.15 -3.27
CA GLU A 46 7.92 12.91 -2.78
C GLU A 46 7.86 14.30 -3.42
N LYS A 47 8.97 15.03 -3.43
CA LYS A 47 9.05 16.35 -4.07
C LYS A 47 8.66 16.28 -5.55
N LYS A 48 9.14 15.27 -6.26
CA LYS A 48 8.83 15.08 -7.69
C LYS A 48 7.33 14.80 -7.90
N ILE A 49 6.75 13.87 -7.11
CA ILE A 49 5.32 13.55 -7.16
C ILE A 49 4.47 14.79 -6.90
N ILE A 50 4.79 15.54 -5.82
CA ILE A 50 4.07 16.76 -5.45
C ILE A 50 4.17 17.81 -6.56
N THR A 51 5.34 17.96 -7.18
CA THR A 51 5.52 18.89 -8.30
C THR A 51 4.59 18.53 -9.45
N VAL A 52 4.58 17.29 -9.92
CA VAL A 52 3.72 16.82 -11.01
C VAL A 52 2.23 17.05 -10.68
N ILE A 53 1.82 16.77 -9.44
CA ILE A 53 0.44 16.99 -9.01
C ILE A 53 0.10 18.48 -8.96
N LYS A 54 0.95 19.33 -8.37
CA LYS A 54 0.68 20.77 -8.21
C LYS A 54 0.73 21.54 -9.51
N ASP A 55 1.53 21.13 -10.47
CA ASP A 55 1.56 21.72 -11.81
C ASP A 55 0.22 21.54 -12.55
N ASN A 56 -0.49 20.44 -12.28
CA ASN A 56 -1.79 20.16 -12.87
C ASN A 56 -2.97 20.60 -11.97
N TYR A 57 -2.80 20.54 -10.64
CA TYR A 57 -3.86 20.75 -9.64
C TYR A 57 -3.33 21.55 -8.43
N PRO A 58 -3.01 22.85 -8.60
CA PRO A 58 -2.38 23.68 -7.55
C PRO A 58 -3.21 23.79 -6.27
N ASP A 59 -4.54 23.73 -6.40
CA ASP A 59 -5.49 23.94 -5.30
C ASP A 59 -5.94 22.64 -4.58
N HIS A 60 -5.39 21.48 -4.97
CA HIS A 60 -5.72 20.22 -4.29
C HIS A 60 -4.94 20.05 -2.99
N SER A 61 -5.56 19.45 -1.98
CA SER A 61 -4.89 19.01 -0.74
C SER A 61 -3.96 17.83 -1.00
N ILE A 62 -2.92 17.70 -0.18
CA ILE A 62 -1.97 16.61 -0.23
C ILE A 62 -1.79 16.06 1.18
N LEU A 63 -1.81 14.75 1.34
CA LEU A 63 -1.36 14.00 2.49
C LEU A 63 -0.22 13.09 2.04
N ALA A 64 0.99 13.38 2.49
CA ALA A 64 2.20 12.66 2.07
C ALA A 64 2.97 12.19 3.31
N GLU A 65 3.73 11.11 3.15
CA GLU A 65 4.44 10.48 4.26
C GLU A 65 5.49 11.41 4.88
N GLU A 66 6.28 12.09 4.05
CA GLU A 66 7.45 12.84 4.52
C GLU A 66 7.10 14.27 4.96
N GLN A 67 6.26 14.97 4.20
CA GLN A 67 5.90 16.36 4.48
C GLN A 67 4.61 16.49 5.32
N GLY A 68 3.86 15.39 5.50
CA GLY A 68 2.57 15.40 6.19
C GLY A 68 1.44 16.00 5.36
N GLU A 69 0.45 16.59 6.02
CA GLU A 69 -0.75 17.11 5.37
C GLU A 69 -0.63 18.60 5.02
N THR A 70 -0.86 18.91 3.75
CA THR A 70 -1.02 20.28 3.25
C THR A 70 -2.47 20.47 2.83
N LEU A 71 -3.23 21.18 3.67
CA LEU A 71 -4.64 21.47 3.43
C LEU A 71 -4.81 22.60 2.41
N ALA A 72 -5.73 22.42 1.49
CA ALA A 72 -6.28 23.47 0.63
C ALA A 72 -7.81 23.50 0.78
N SER A 73 -8.47 24.55 0.32
CA SER A 73 -9.94 24.66 0.33
C SER A 73 -10.58 23.78 -0.77
N SER A 74 -10.12 22.54 -0.90
CA SER A 74 -10.50 21.58 -1.92
C SER A 74 -11.08 20.33 -1.31
N THR A 75 -12.04 19.71 -1.98
CA THR A 75 -12.56 18.38 -1.63
C THR A 75 -11.72 17.26 -2.23
N PHE A 76 -10.69 17.58 -3.00
CA PHE A 76 -9.74 16.65 -3.61
C PHE A 76 -8.49 16.56 -2.74
N LYS A 77 -8.11 15.36 -2.34
CA LYS A 77 -6.90 15.09 -1.56
C LYS A 77 -6.10 13.97 -2.20
N TRP A 78 -4.85 14.24 -2.52
CA TRP A 78 -3.91 13.22 -2.95
C TRP A 78 -3.23 12.63 -1.73
N ILE A 79 -3.19 11.31 -1.67
CA ILE A 79 -2.55 10.54 -0.59
C ILE A 79 -1.36 9.83 -1.20
N ILE A 80 -0.15 10.08 -0.67
CA ILE A 80 1.11 9.78 -1.34
C ILE A 80 2.03 9.03 -0.39
N ASP A 81 2.53 7.88 -0.83
CA ASP A 81 3.71 7.23 -0.32
C ASP A 81 4.79 7.28 -1.41
N PRO A 82 5.89 8.02 -1.19
CA PRO A 82 6.94 8.13 -2.20
C PRO A 82 7.68 6.83 -2.43
N ILE A 83 7.99 6.08 -1.34
CA ILE A 83 8.67 4.78 -1.37
C ILE A 83 8.13 3.88 -0.27
N ASP A 84 7.08 3.13 -0.53
CA ASP A 84 6.70 2.04 0.36
C ASP A 84 7.72 0.89 0.23
N GLY A 85 8.33 0.53 1.37
CA GLY A 85 9.46 -0.39 1.42
C GLY A 85 10.81 0.32 1.48
N THR A 86 10.94 1.47 2.15
CA THR A 86 12.19 2.23 2.33
C THR A 86 13.33 1.36 2.88
N THR A 87 13.05 0.46 3.82
CA THR A 87 14.05 -0.50 4.34
C THR A 87 14.56 -1.43 3.22
N ASN A 88 13.66 -1.93 2.37
CA ASN A 88 14.03 -2.75 1.22
C ASN A 88 14.92 -1.97 0.25
N PHE A 89 14.51 -0.74 -0.08
CA PHE A 89 15.27 0.15 -0.93
C PHE A 89 16.68 0.43 -0.38
N ALA A 90 16.79 0.76 0.92
CA ALA A 90 18.07 1.03 1.58
C ALA A 90 19.02 -0.19 1.58
N HIS A 91 18.48 -1.41 1.54
CA HIS A 91 19.22 -2.67 1.48
C HIS A 91 19.34 -3.26 0.07
N ASP A 92 18.98 -2.52 -0.97
CA ASP A 92 18.96 -2.99 -2.37
C ASP A 92 18.14 -4.27 -2.58
N PHE A 93 17.10 -4.45 -1.74
CA PHE A 93 16.15 -5.57 -1.88
C PHE A 93 15.01 -5.14 -2.81
N PRO A 94 14.78 -5.83 -3.95
CA PRO A 94 14.04 -5.30 -5.10
C PRO A 94 12.50 -5.34 -4.94
N LEU A 95 11.98 -5.08 -3.73
CA LEU A 95 10.54 -5.02 -3.42
C LEU A 95 10.22 -3.71 -2.73
N TYR A 96 10.04 -2.66 -3.52
CA TYR A 96 9.60 -1.33 -3.11
C TYR A 96 8.76 -0.71 -4.22
N CYS A 97 7.92 0.25 -3.88
CA CYS A 97 7.00 0.88 -4.84
C CYS A 97 6.71 2.33 -4.46
N SER A 98 6.09 3.07 -5.37
CA SER A 98 5.43 4.34 -5.06
C SER A 98 3.93 4.16 -5.16
N SER A 99 3.19 4.73 -4.21
CA SER A 99 1.74 4.60 -4.07
C SER A 99 1.07 5.97 -4.05
N ILE A 100 0.06 6.17 -4.90
CA ILE A 100 -0.74 7.40 -4.96
C ILE A 100 -2.22 7.05 -5.01
N ALA A 101 -3.01 7.66 -4.12
CA ALA A 101 -4.47 7.62 -4.20
C ALA A 101 -5.06 9.02 -4.31
N LEU A 102 -6.26 9.11 -4.88
CA LEU A 102 -7.07 10.32 -4.90
C LEU A 102 -8.34 10.10 -4.10
N GLU A 103 -8.45 10.82 -2.99
CA GLU A 103 -9.66 10.93 -2.19
C GLU A 103 -10.49 12.14 -2.65
N ILE A 104 -11.80 11.95 -2.84
CA ILE A 104 -12.76 13.02 -3.13
C ILE A 104 -13.90 12.95 -2.11
N LYS A 105 -14.06 13.97 -1.30
CA LYS A 105 -15.11 14.05 -0.25
C LYS A 105 -15.08 12.85 0.72
N GLY A 106 -13.90 12.37 1.09
CA GLY A 106 -13.73 11.24 2.01
C GLY A 106 -13.79 9.84 1.36
N ASP A 107 -13.96 9.76 0.04
CA ASP A 107 -14.04 8.50 -0.70
C ASP A 107 -12.82 8.35 -1.63
N ILE A 108 -12.14 7.21 -1.62
CA ILE A 108 -11.06 6.90 -2.57
C ILE A 108 -11.67 6.63 -3.96
N GLN A 109 -11.29 7.43 -4.93
CA GLN A 109 -11.83 7.37 -6.30
C GLN A 109 -10.86 6.73 -7.29
N MET A 110 -9.56 6.76 -6.96
CA MET A 110 -8.50 6.24 -7.80
C MET A 110 -7.31 5.84 -6.94
N GLY A 111 -6.65 4.77 -7.32
CA GLY A 111 -5.38 4.32 -6.74
C GLY A 111 -4.43 3.85 -7.81
N THR A 112 -3.14 4.14 -7.63
CA THR A 112 -2.07 3.71 -8.52
C THR A 112 -0.85 3.34 -7.70
N VAL A 113 -0.25 2.18 -7.99
CA VAL A 113 0.98 1.69 -7.35
C VAL A 113 1.94 1.24 -8.44
N TYR A 114 3.19 1.69 -8.38
CA TYR A 114 4.20 1.31 -9.35
C TYR A 114 5.43 0.70 -8.69
N LEU A 115 5.73 -0.55 -9.06
CA LEU A 115 6.91 -1.29 -8.65
C LEU A 115 7.98 -1.16 -9.74
N PRO A 116 8.97 -0.27 -9.60
CA PRO A 116 9.85 0.07 -10.71
C PRO A 116 10.78 -1.06 -11.14
N VAL A 117 11.26 -1.89 -10.20
CA VAL A 117 12.16 -3.01 -10.52
C VAL A 117 11.49 -4.10 -11.34
N LEU A 118 10.19 -4.34 -11.11
CA LEU A 118 9.40 -5.36 -11.80
C LEU A 118 8.64 -4.79 -13.00
N ASP A 119 8.67 -3.47 -13.21
CA ASP A 119 7.84 -2.74 -14.17
C ASP A 119 6.36 -3.12 -14.06
N GLU A 120 5.85 -3.18 -12.84
CA GLU A 120 4.46 -3.51 -12.53
C GLU A 120 3.70 -2.25 -12.13
N LEU A 121 2.74 -1.83 -12.96
CA LEU A 121 1.85 -0.70 -12.72
C LEU A 121 0.45 -1.20 -12.41
N PHE A 122 0.04 -1.07 -11.15
CA PHE A 122 -1.30 -1.37 -10.68
C PHE A 122 -2.16 -0.10 -10.70
N ILE A 123 -3.39 -0.22 -11.21
CA ILE A 123 -4.34 0.89 -11.32
C ILE A 123 -5.72 0.40 -10.92
N ALA A 124 -6.42 1.18 -10.10
CA ALA A 124 -7.86 1.06 -9.88
C ALA A 124 -8.57 2.41 -9.99
N GLN A 125 -9.78 2.39 -10.51
CA GLN A 125 -10.74 3.50 -10.46
C GLN A 125 -12.07 2.97 -9.93
N LYS A 126 -12.68 3.69 -9.00
CA LYS A 126 -13.95 3.27 -8.38
C LYS A 126 -15.02 2.98 -9.43
N GLY A 127 -15.55 1.76 -9.43
CA GLY A 127 -16.56 1.25 -10.37
C GLY A 127 -16.04 0.90 -11.76
N LYS A 128 -14.71 0.89 -12.00
CA LYS A 128 -14.14 0.53 -13.31
C LYS A 128 -13.25 -0.73 -13.27
N GLY A 129 -13.04 -1.29 -12.08
CA GLY A 129 -12.17 -2.44 -11.88
C GLY A 129 -10.72 -2.08 -11.65
N ALA A 130 -9.89 -3.11 -11.46
CA ALA A 130 -8.45 -3.02 -11.25
C ALA A 130 -7.67 -3.66 -12.39
N SER A 131 -6.46 -3.17 -12.64
CA SER A 131 -5.57 -3.67 -13.69
C SER A 131 -4.11 -3.69 -13.28
N LEU A 132 -3.33 -4.59 -13.86
CA LEU A 132 -1.88 -4.67 -13.83
C LEU A 132 -1.35 -4.53 -15.25
N ASN A 133 -0.55 -3.50 -15.52
CA ASN A 133 -0.01 -3.20 -16.85
C ASN A 133 -1.08 -3.19 -17.93
N GLY A 134 -2.26 -2.60 -17.63
CA GLY A 134 -3.41 -2.51 -18.52
C GLY A 134 -4.26 -3.78 -18.64
N ASN A 135 -3.83 -4.91 -18.09
CA ASN A 135 -4.60 -6.15 -18.06
C ASN A 135 -5.47 -6.21 -16.81
N LYS A 136 -6.76 -6.51 -16.98
CA LYS A 136 -7.68 -6.64 -15.86
C LYS A 136 -7.24 -7.74 -14.90
N ILE A 137 -7.27 -7.44 -13.59
CA ILE A 137 -6.92 -8.37 -12.53
C ILE A 137 -8.12 -8.69 -11.66
N HIS A 138 -8.05 -9.83 -10.97
CA HIS A 138 -9.03 -10.29 -10.00
C HIS A 138 -8.31 -11.00 -8.86
N VAL A 139 -8.90 -10.95 -7.67
CA VAL A 139 -8.46 -11.74 -6.52
C VAL A 139 -8.49 -13.24 -6.82
N SER A 140 -7.77 -14.02 -6.04
CA SER A 140 -7.68 -15.46 -6.18
C SER A 140 -9.02 -16.19 -5.88
N LYS A 141 -9.08 -17.46 -6.23
CA LYS A 141 -10.23 -18.34 -5.95
C LYS A 141 -9.95 -19.35 -4.83
N THR A 142 -8.88 -19.19 -4.07
CA THR A 142 -8.54 -20.04 -2.93
C THR A 142 -9.59 -19.89 -1.83
N ASP A 143 -10.18 -20.98 -1.39
CA ASP A 143 -11.30 -20.99 -0.45
C ASP A 143 -10.97 -21.57 0.94
N THR A 144 -9.72 -22.03 1.17
CA THR A 144 -9.27 -22.56 2.46
C THR A 144 -7.96 -21.92 2.90
N LEU A 145 -7.79 -21.69 4.22
CA LEU A 145 -6.53 -21.21 4.76
C LEU A 145 -5.37 -22.17 4.46
N ARG A 146 -5.62 -23.47 4.52
CA ARG A 146 -4.59 -24.48 4.26
C ARG A 146 -4.03 -24.46 2.83
N ALA A 147 -4.77 -23.91 1.90
CA ALA A 147 -4.33 -23.71 0.52
C ALA A 147 -3.77 -22.29 0.28
N SER A 148 -3.98 -21.36 1.22
CA SER A 148 -3.70 -19.94 1.02
C SER A 148 -2.24 -19.57 1.25
N MET A 149 -1.77 -18.59 0.48
CA MET A 149 -0.56 -17.83 0.71
C MET A 149 -0.94 -16.43 1.19
N LEU A 150 -0.56 -16.11 2.42
CA LEU A 150 -0.89 -14.85 3.09
C LEU A 150 0.34 -13.95 3.18
N ALA A 151 0.11 -12.66 3.34
CA ALA A 151 1.16 -11.68 3.63
C ALA A 151 0.83 -10.89 4.90
N THR A 152 1.86 -10.30 5.51
CA THR A 152 1.76 -9.42 6.67
C THR A 152 3.02 -8.58 6.81
N GLY A 153 2.93 -7.54 7.63
CA GLY A 153 4.06 -6.77 8.12
C GLY A 153 4.04 -6.61 9.63
N PHE A 154 5.03 -5.88 10.13
CA PHE A 154 5.19 -5.55 11.53
C PHE A 154 5.55 -4.07 11.63
N ALA A 155 4.84 -3.35 12.48
CA ALA A 155 5.14 -1.95 12.75
C ALA A 155 6.56 -1.78 13.31
N TYR A 156 7.14 -0.63 13.09
CA TYR A 156 8.51 -0.33 13.56
C TYR A 156 8.64 -0.32 15.09
N ASP A 157 7.53 -0.10 15.80
CA ASP A 157 7.45 -0.13 17.27
C ASP A 157 7.20 -1.52 17.87
N VAL A 158 7.32 -2.59 17.07
CA VAL A 158 7.11 -4.00 17.49
C VAL A 158 7.89 -4.39 18.75
N HIS A 159 8.98 -3.71 19.07
CA HIS A 159 9.80 -3.94 20.24
C HIS A 159 9.27 -3.26 21.52
N GLU A 160 8.30 -2.33 21.38
CA GLU A 160 7.83 -1.45 22.46
C GLU A 160 6.34 -1.66 22.77
N THR A 161 5.61 -2.43 21.94
CA THR A 161 4.17 -2.65 22.08
C THR A 161 3.82 -4.11 22.33
N GLU A 162 2.76 -4.33 23.13
CA GLU A 162 2.17 -5.66 23.31
C GLU A 162 1.32 -6.09 22.10
N MET A 163 0.86 -5.13 21.30
CA MET A 163 0.14 -5.38 20.03
C MET A 163 1.13 -5.51 18.87
N ASP A 164 2.00 -6.51 18.97
CA ASP A 164 3.19 -6.68 18.14
C ASP A 164 2.98 -7.52 16.85
N ASN A 165 1.77 -8.00 16.60
CA ASN A 165 1.42 -8.90 15.49
C ASN A 165 2.05 -10.32 15.56
N VAL A 166 2.95 -10.59 16.48
CA VAL A 166 3.69 -11.88 16.56
C VAL A 166 2.76 -13.06 16.80
N ASN A 167 1.79 -12.91 17.71
CA ASN A 167 0.82 -13.95 17.98
C ASN A 167 -0.10 -14.24 16.78
N HIS A 168 -0.53 -13.21 16.05
CA HIS A 168 -1.32 -13.38 14.83
C HIS A 168 -0.49 -14.11 13.77
N PHE A 169 0.76 -13.69 13.54
CA PHE A 169 1.68 -14.35 12.63
C PHE A 169 1.84 -15.84 12.97
N LYS A 170 2.10 -16.17 14.23
CA LYS A 170 2.20 -17.56 14.72
C LYS A 170 0.94 -18.36 14.45
N ASN A 171 -0.25 -17.76 14.65
CA ASN A 171 -1.53 -18.43 14.45
C ASN A 171 -1.78 -18.73 12.96
N PHE A 172 -1.51 -17.77 12.07
CA PHE A 172 -1.62 -17.98 10.63
C PHE A 172 -0.58 -18.96 10.08
N LEU A 173 0.66 -18.91 10.57
CA LEU A 173 1.72 -19.84 10.16
C LEU A 173 1.33 -21.32 10.37
N LYS A 174 0.51 -21.61 11.39
CA LYS A 174 0.03 -22.98 11.68
C LYS A 174 -1.16 -23.40 10.82
N GLN A 175 -1.85 -22.48 10.17
CA GLN A 175 -3.11 -22.74 9.47
C GLN A 175 -3.03 -22.49 7.97
N ALA A 176 -2.24 -21.52 7.51
CA ALA A 176 -2.03 -21.23 6.10
C ALA A 176 -0.99 -22.16 5.47
N ARG A 177 -0.97 -22.24 4.14
CA ARG A 177 0.10 -22.91 3.39
C ARG A 177 1.43 -22.20 3.58
N ALA A 178 1.42 -20.88 3.52
CA ALA A 178 2.59 -20.05 3.70
C ALA A 178 2.20 -18.64 4.12
N VAL A 179 3.09 -17.97 4.87
CA VAL A 179 3.03 -16.55 5.16
C VAL A 179 4.28 -15.89 4.59
N ARG A 180 4.12 -14.70 4.04
CA ARG A 180 5.20 -13.86 3.51
C ARG A 180 5.28 -12.57 4.31
N ARG A 181 6.47 -12.00 4.38
CA ARG A 181 6.74 -10.67 4.92
C ARG A 181 7.61 -9.91 3.91
N PRO A 182 6.99 -9.41 2.80
CA PRO A 182 7.74 -8.73 1.74
C PRO A 182 8.33 -7.39 2.17
N GLY A 183 7.69 -6.66 3.09
CA GLY A 183 8.19 -5.42 3.65
C GLY A 183 7.68 -4.16 2.95
N SER A 184 6.53 -4.27 2.28
CA SER A 184 5.81 -3.18 1.63
C SER A 184 4.32 -3.51 1.66
N ALA A 185 3.53 -2.74 2.40
CA ALA A 185 2.10 -2.96 2.56
C ALA A 185 1.34 -2.72 1.25
N ALA A 186 1.72 -1.70 0.48
CA ALA A 186 1.11 -1.42 -0.81
C ALA A 186 1.34 -2.56 -1.81
N ILE A 187 2.54 -3.18 -1.84
CA ILE A 187 2.83 -4.36 -2.68
C ILE A 187 1.98 -5.55 -2.22
N ASP A 188 1.88 -5.79 -0.92
CA ASP A 188 1.10 -6.88 -0.37
C ASP A 188 -0.38 -6.78 -0.77
N LEU A 189 -0.97 -5.59 -0.66
CA LEU A 189 -2.33 -5.31 -1.11
C LEU A 189 -2.49 -5.46 -2.64
N CYS A 190 -1.54 -4.97 -3.43
CA CYS A 190 -1.51 -5.17 -4.88
C CYS A 190 -1.50 -6.66 -5.25
N TYR A 191 -0.72 -7.46 -4.53
CA TYR A 191 -0.62 -8.89 -4.80
C TYR A 191 -1.85 -9.66 -4.35
N VAL A 192 -2.58 -9.21 -3.32
CA VAL A 192 -3.92 -9.72 -3.03
C VAL A 192 -4.89 -9.38 -4.17
N ALA A 193 -4.90 -8.14 -4.65
CA ALA A 193 -5.76 -7.72 -5.77
C ALA A 193 -5.48 -8.51 -7.07
N ALA A 194 -4.22 -8.86 -7.32
CA ALA A 194 -3.82 -9.67 -8.47
C ALA A 194 -3.97 -11.19 -8.29
N GLY A 195 -4.44 -11.65 -7.12
CA GLY A 195 -4.60 -13.06 -6.80
C GLY A 195 -3.29 -13.83 -6.60
N ARG A 196 -2.16 -13.13 -6.41
CA ARG A 196 -0.86 -13.72 -6.06
C ARG A 196 -0.79 -14.10 -4.60
N PHE A 197 -1.39 -13.27 -3.72
CA PHE A 197 -1.70 -13.58 -2.33
C PHE A 197 -3.20 -13.75 -2.15
N ASP A 198 -3.58 -14.51 -1.15
CA ASP A 198 -5.00 -14.79 -0.86
C ASP A 198 -5.55 -13.87 0.23
N GLY A 199 -4.66 -13.29 1.05
CA GLY A 199 -5.02 -12.36 2.10
C GLY A 199 -3.78 -11.66 2.71
N PHE A 200 -4.06 -10.58 3.41
CA PHE A 200 -3.10 -9.71 4.08
C PHE A 200 -3.70 -9.17 5.37
N TRP A 201 -2.89 -9.01 6.41
CA TRP A 201 -3.27 -8.30 7.64
C TRP A 201 -2.06 -7.56 8.19
N GLU A 202 -2.28 -6.39 8.76
CA GLU A 202 -1.23 -5.62 9.42
C GLU A 202 -1.80 -4.61 10.41
N LEU A 203 -0.97 -4.17 11.36
CA LEU A 203 -1.26 -3.20 12.40
C LEU A 203 -0.45 -1.92 12.16
N ASN A 204 -0.99 -0.80 12.65
CA ASN A 204 -0.33 0.50 12.70
C ASN A 204 0.11 1.06 11.33
N LEU A 205 -0.68 0.79 10.28
CA LEU A 205 -0.47 1.39 8.96
C LEU A 205 -1.09 2.79 8.88
N HIS A 206 -0.52 3.60 8.00
CA HIS A 206 -0.98 4.95 7.69
C HIS A 206 -1.82 4.99 6.41
N PRO A 207 -2.56 6.10 6.16
CA PRO A 207 -3.39 6.22 4.95
C PRO A 207 -2.61 6.02 3.64
N TRP A 208 -1.37 6.49 3.57
CA TRP A 208 -0.54 6.38 2.36
C TRP A 208 -0.12 4.95 2.05
N ASP A 209 0.08 4.10 3.06
CA ASP A 209 0.42 2.67 2.90
C ASP A 209 -0.73 1.89 2.24
N VAL A 210 -1.99 2.31 2.46
CA VAL A 210 -3.16 1.47 2.19
C VAL A 210 -4.15 2.03 1.17
N ALA A 211 -4.25 3.35 1.01
CA ALA A 211 -5.36 3.95 0.27
C ALA A 211 -5.49 3.43 -1.17
N ALA A 212 -4.41 3.33 -1.93
CA ALA A 212 -4.44 2.79 -3.28
C ALA A 212 -4.73 1.28 -3.28
N GLY A 213 -4.06 0.53 -2.39
CA GLY A 213 -4.20 -0.93 -2.27
C GLY A 213 -5.62 -1.38 -1.89
N VAL A 214 -6.27 -0.64 -0.99
CA VAL A 214 -7.67 -0.91 -0.58
C VAL A 214 -8.60 -0.82 -1.78
N LEU A 215 -8.50 0.24 -2.58
CA LEU A 215 -9.34 0.38 -3.78
C LEU A 215 -9.01 -0.71 -4.80
N LEU A 216 -7.72 -1.05 -4.99
CA LEU A 216 -7.32 -2.14 -5.89
C LEU A 216 -7.97 -3.46 -5.52
N ILE A 217 -7.99 -3.83 -4.23
CA ILE A 217 -8.63 -5.07 -3.75
C ILE A 217 -10.15 -5.02 -3.96
N GLN A 218 -10.80 -3.93 -3.62
CA GLN A 218 -12.27 -3.77 -3.78
C GLN A 218 -12.66 -3.89 -5.26
N GLU A 219 -11.94 -3.22 -6.14
CA GLU A 219 -12.20 -3.24 -7.59
C GLU A 219 -11.79 -4.56 -8.26
N ALA A 220 -10.90 -5.35 -7.64
CA ALA A 220 -10.57 -6.72 -8.06
C ALA A 220 -11.56 -7.78 -7.52
N GLY A 221 -12.55 -7.39 -6.70
CA GLY A 221 -13.58 -8.27 -6.14
C GLY A 221 -13.19 -8.91 -4.80
N GLY A 222 -12.20 -8.37 -4.10
CA GLY A 222 -11.81 -8.77 -2.75
C GLY A 222 -12.58 -8.05 -1.65
N ASN A 223 -12.24 -8.35 -0.41
CA ASN A 223 -12.86 -7.77 0.78
C ASN A 223 -11.80 -7.14 1.69
N VAL A 224 -12.13 -5.97 2.26
CA VAL A 224 -11.29 -5.24 3.22
C VAL A 224 -12.14 -4.85 4.41
N THR A 225 -11.65 -5.16 5.62
CA THR A 225 -12.26 -4.79 6.91
C THR A 225 -11.17 -4.42 7.92
N GLY A 226 -11.54 -3.97 9.10
CA GLY A 226 -10.68 -4.08 10.26
C GLY A 226 -10.49 -5.55 10.67
N MET A 227 -9.60 -5.80 11.61
CA MET A 227 -9.18 -7.18 11.96
C MET A 227 -10.27 -7.98 12.68
N ALA A 228 -11.24 -7.34 13.34
CA ALA A 228 -12.41 -7.98 13.93
C ALA A 228 -13.60 -8.12 12.93
N GLY A 229 -13.40 -7.74 11.66
CA GLY A 229 -14.43 -7.78 10.63
C GLY A 229 -15.31 -6.53 10.55
N GLU A 230 -14.97 -5.47 11.27
CA GLU A 230 -15.67 -4.19 11.28
C GLU A 230 -15.41 -3.39 9.99
N ASN A 231 -16.25 -2.37 9.75
CA ASN A 231 -16.09 -1.47 8.61
C ASN A 231 -14.71 -0.79 8.65
N TYR A 232 -14.04 -0.81 7.54
CA TYR A 232 -12.69 -0.25 7.40
C TYR A 232 -12.71 1.19 6.90
N SER A 233 -11.83 1.99 7.47
CA SER A 233 -11.42 3.29 6.96
C SER A 233 -9.91 3.29 6.76
N ILE A 234 -9.41 3.96 5.73
CA ILE A 234 -7.96 4.11 5.52
C ILE A 234 -7.24 4.84 6.67
N TYR A 235 -8.01 5.49 7.55
CA TYR A 235 -7.53 6.15 8.77
C TYR A 235 -7.59 5.23 10.01
N SER A 236 -7.96 3.94 9.83
CA SER A 236 -7.95 2.94 10.92
C SER A 236 -6.55 2.36 11.10
N ASN A 237 -6.23 1.96 12.34
CA ASN A 237 -4.88 1.49 12.70
C ASN A 237 -4.60 0.03 12.30
N ASN A 238 -5.59 -0.72 11.85
CA ASN A 238 -5.42 -2.12 11.49
C ASN A 238 -6.24 -2.47 10.26
N ILE A 239 -5.75 -3.42 9.48
CA ILE A 239 -6.37 -3.85 8.24
C ILE A 239 -6.38 -5.37 8.12
N LEU A 240 -7.46 -5.89 7.57
CA LEU A 240 -7.59 -7.25 7.08
C LEU A 240 -8.13 -7.21 5.65
N ALA A 241 -7.35 -7.71 4.72
CA ALA A 241 -7.70 -7.79 3.30
C ALA A 241 -7.63 -9.22 2.80
N SER A 242 -8.50 -9.62 1.88
CA SER A 242 -8.49 -10.96 1.30
C SER A 242 -9.24 -11.05 -0.02
N ASN A 243 -9.18 -12.25 -0.63
CA ASN A 243 -9.98 -12.60 -1.81
C ASN A 243 -11.51 -12.76 -1.52
N GLY A 244 -11.97 -12.46 -0.30
CA GLY A 244 -13.36 -12.61 0.13
C GLY A 244 -13.73 -14.04 0.57
N LEU A 245 -13.24 -15.08 -0.08
CA LEU A 245 -13.58 -16.48 0.21
C LEU A 245 -13.02 -16.98 1.53
N ILE A 246 -11.84 -16.52 1.92
CA ILE A 246 -11.19 -16.88 3.20
C ILE A 246 -11.36 -15.80 4.28
N HIS A 247 -11.99 -14.66 3.99
CA HIS A 247 -12.01 -13.49 4.86
C HIS A 247 -12.53 -13.81 6.28
N ARG A 248 -13.71 -14.42 6.41
CA ARG A 248 -14.26 -14.80 7.70
C ARG A 248 -13.38 -15.79 8.46
N LYS A 249 -12.67 -16.67 7.74
CA LYS A 249 -11.74 -17.61 8.36
C LYS A 249 -10.53 -16.88 8.92
N MET A 250 -10.06 -15.83 8.24
CA MET A 250 -8.98 -14.98 8.74
C MET A 250 -9.41 -14.20 9.99
N VAL A 251 -10.60 -13.59 10.02
CA VAL A 251 -11.17 -12.96 11.22
C VAL A 251 -11.17 -13.92 12.40
N ASN A 252 -11.62 -15.16 12.20
CA ASN A 252 -11.66 -16.17 13.27
C ASN A 252 -10.26 -16.54 13.81
N VAL A 253 -9.21 -16.51 12.97
CA VAL A 253 -7.82 -16.80 13.41
C VAL A 253 -7.25 -15.64 14.19
N LEU A 254 -7.63 -14.40 13.86
CA LEU A 254 -7.22 -13.20 14.60
C LEU A 254 -7.82 -13.17 16.01
N GLY A 255 -9.04 -13.70 16.20
CA GLY A 255 -9.64 -13.92 17.51
C GLY A 255 -9.95 -12.65 18.30
N LEU A 256 -10.20 -11.54 17.60
CA LEU A 256 -10.50 -10.21 18.16
C LEU A 256 -12.01 -10.01 18.38
#